data_c83d84885f63487e45691e7cf5366ddf
#
_entry.id   c83d84885f63487e45691e7cf5366ddf
#
_cell.length_a   1.000
_cell.length_b   1.000
_cell.length_c   1.000
_cell.angle_alpha   90.00
_cell.angle_beta   90.00
_cell.angle_gamma   90.00
#
_symmetry.space_group_name_H-M   'P 1'
#
loop_
_entity.id
_entity.type
_entity.pdbx_description
1 polymer ?
#
loop_
_entity_poly.entity_id
_entity_poly.type
_entity_poly.pdbx_seq_one_letter_code
_entity_poly.pdbx_strand_id
1 'polypeptide(L)'
;MEKNRCITRAEKDSLQQTPLVLKYRPVDHKLGPAPYFREYLRGVLTAKEPVKKNYRGWQMQKYYEDSIDWADNPLYGWCNKNKKKDGGNYNLYTDGLKIYVTLDSRMQQYAEEAVDEHIKGYLQPRFFKSKRGHRNAPYDNLKPAEIETLLVRAMRQTDRYRGMRKEGYTEEQIRDTFDVKREMRVFAYGGDRDTLLSPMDSIRYYKHFLRTGFMSMDPVTGHVKAYVGGPDYTHFQYDMAMTGRRQVGSTIKPYLYTLAMENGFSPCDQTRNVEQTILTEDGKIWIPRNTGNKDDYGKIVTLRWGLAQSNNWISAYLMSKLNPYAFKTLMHQFGIRNQDIQPVPSLCLGPCDISVGEMVGAYTAFPNN
;
A
#
# COMPACT_ATOMS: atom_id res chain seq x y z
N MET A 1 -33.92 16.43 -38.67
CA MET A 1 -35.04 15.49 -38.61
C MET A 1 -36.24 15.96 -39.42
N GLU A 2 -36.67 17.26 -39.26
CA GLU A 2 -37.75 17.83 -40.10
C GLU A 2 -37.41 17.78 -41.60
N LYS A 3 -36.22 18.24 -42.04
CA LYS A 3 -35.75 18.18 -43.44
C LYS A 3 -35.83 16.80 -44.06
N ASN A 4 -35.66 15.76 -43.24
CA ASN A 4 -35.70 14.36 -43.67
C ASN A 4 -37.06 13.70 -43.42
N ARG A 5 -38.11 14.50 -43.13
CA ARG A 5 -39.49 14.04 -42.87
C ARG A 5 -39.63 12.99 -41.77
N CYS A 6 -38.68 12.94 -40.82
CA CYS A 6 -38.74 12.04 -39.67
C CYS A 6 -39.66 12.58 -38.56
N ILE A 7 -39.89 13.89 -38.51
CA ILE A 7 -40.81 14.57 -37.58
C ILE A 7 -41.51 15.70 -38.32
N THR A 8 -42.71 16.07 -37.85
CA THR A 8 -43.44 17.23 -38.33
C THR A 8 -42.85 18.53 -37.77
N ARG A 9 -43.24 19.66 -38.38
CA ARG A 9 -42.80 20.99 -37.88
C ARG A 9 -43.32 21.28 -36.48
N ALA A 10 -44.56 20.86 -36.16
CA ALA A 10 -45.16 21.03 -34.84
C ALA A 10 -44.40 20.22 -33.75
N GLU A 11 -44.02 18.96 -34.07
CA GLU A 11 -43.19 18.11 -33.19
C GLU A 11 -41.81 18.71 -32.99
N LYS A 12 -41.20 19.28 -34.04
CA LYS A 12 -39.91 19.96 -33.90
C LYS A 12 -40.00 21.13 -32.93
N ASP A 13 -41.00 22.02 -33.12
CA ASP A 13 -41.19 23.22 -32.31
C ASP A 13 -41.46 22.84 -30.84
N SER A 14 -42.24 21.78 -30.59
CA SER A 14 -42.46 21.23 -29.23
C SER A 14 -41.19 20.65 -28.64
N LEU A 15 -40.44 19.83 -29.40
CA LEU A 15 -39.19 19.22 -28.91
C LEU A 15 -38.09 20.25 -28.66
N GLN A 16 -38.05 21.38 -29.40
CA GLN A 16 -37.09 22.44 -29.14
C GLN A 16 -37.33 23.19 -27.82
N GLN A 17 -38.57 23.17 -27.33
CA GLN A 17 -38.92 23.75 -26.03
C GLN A 17 -38.69 22.79 -24.86
N THR A 18 -38.47 21.49 -25.14
CA THR A 18 -38.24 20.50 -24.12
C THR A 18 -36.78 20.55 -23.66
N PRO A 19 -36.47 20.75 -22.36
CA PRO A 19 -35.12 20.74 -21.88
C PRO A 19 -34.46 19.39 -22.09
N LEU A 20 -33.24 19.35 -22.62
CA LEU A 20 -32.46 18.13 -22.79
C LEU A 20 -32.00 17.63 -21.42
N VAL A 21 -32.69 16.62 -20.92
CA VAL A 21 -32.27 15.91 -19.70
C VAL A 21 -31.35 14.78 -20.11
N LEU A 22 -30.05 14.99 -19.96
CA LEU A 22 -29.04 13.98 -20.20
C LEU A 22 -28.96 13.03 -19.00
N LYS A 23 -29.25 11.76 -19.19
CA LYS A 23 -28.91 10.68 -18.23
C LYS A 23 -27.45 10.22 -18.41
N TYR A 24 -26.57 11.19 -18.69
CA TYR A 24 -25.15 10.90 -18.87
C TYR A 24 -24.53 10.58 -17.49
N ARG A 25 -24.01 9.37 -17.36
CA ARG A 25 -23.15 8.97 -16.25
C ARG A 25 -21.73 8.95 -16.78
N PRO A 26 -20.88 9.91 -16.40
CA PRO A 26 -19.48 9.83 -16.79
C PRO A 26 -18.90 8.52 -16.26
N VAL A 27 -18.32 7.72 -17.14
CA VAL A 27 -17.55 6.54 -16.73
C VAL A 27 -16.19 7.04 -16.29
N ASP A 28 -16.08 7.34 -15.01
CA ASP A 28 -14.81 7.69 -14.38
C ASP A 28 -14.18 6.42 -13.79
N HIS A 29 -12.90 6.17 -14.12
CA HIS A 29 -12.13 5.05 -13.56
C HIS A 29 -11.95 5.15 -12.03
N LYS A 30 -12.21 6.30 -11.42
CA LYS A 30 -12.16 6.54 -9.96
C LYS A 30 -13.41 6.05 -9.23
N LEU A 31 -14.54 5.95 -9.92
CA LEU A 31 -15.83 5.57 -9.33
C LEU A 31 -16.15 4.09 -9.55
N GLY A 32 -16.95 3.50 -8.65
CA GLY A 32 -17.37 2.11 -8.69
C GLY A 32 -16.49 1.18 -7.85
N PRO A 33 -16.79 -0.13 -7.81
CA PRO A 33 -16.15 -1.09 -6.92
C PRO A 33 -14.66 -1.28 -7.25
N ALA A 34 -13.87 -1.58 -6.24
CA ALA A 34 -12.44 -1.92 -6.33
C ALA A 34 -11.59 -0.93 -7.16
N PRO A 35 -11.64 0.40 -6.93
CA PRO A 35 -10.94 1.36 -7.79
C PRO A 35 -9.42 1.18 -7.76
N TYR A 36 -8.84 0.83 -6.61
CA TYR A 36 -7.40 0.55 -6.47
C TYR A 36 -6.99 -0.70 -7.26
N PHE A 37 -7.78 -1.76 -7.22
CA PHE A 37 -7.51 -2.96 -7.99
C PHE A 37 -7.59 -2.70 -9.50
N ARG A 38 -8.58 -1.93 -9.95
CA ARG A 38 -8.70 -1.57 -11.37
C ARG A 38 -7.50 -0.76 -11.85
N GLU A 39 -6.99 0.16 -11.03
CA GLU A 39 -5.79 0.92 -11.36
C GLU A 39 -4.53 0.05 -11.33
N TYR A 40 -4.41 -0.85 -10.35
CA TYR A 40 -3.34 -1.85 -10.32
C TYR A 40 -3.36 -2.70 -11.60
N LEU A 41 -4.52 -3.24 -11.97
CA LEU A 41 -4.70 -4.04 -13.17
C LEU A 41 -4.38 -3.24 -14.45
N ARG A 42 -4.81 -1.98 -14.52
CA ARG A 42 -4.43 -1.07 -15.62
C ARG A 42 -2.92 -0.94 -15.73
N GLY A 43 -2.24 -0.72 -14.61
CA GLY A 43 -0.79 -0.63 -14.54
C GLY A 43 -0.11 -1.90 -15.07
N VAL A 44 -0.58 -3.07 -14.64
CA VAL A 44 -0.07 -4.38 -15.09
C VAL A 44 -0.28 -4.55 -16.61
N LEU A 45 -1.50 -4.38 -17.11
CA LEU A 45 -1.82 -4.64 -18.51
C LEU A 45 -1.17 -3.65 -19.49
N THR A 46 -0.93 -2.41 -19.07
CA THR A 46 -0.33 -1.37 -19.92
C THR A 46 1.17 -1.15 -19.65
N ALA A 47 1.79 -1.98 -18.81
CA ALA A 47 3.21 -1.89 -18.52
C ALA A 47 4.05 -1.94 -19.81
N LYS A 48 5.14 -1.20 -19.81
CA LYS A 48 6.13 -1.21 -20.89
C LYS A 48 7.31 -2.08 -20.49
N GLU A 49 8.04 -2.55 -21.49
CA GLU A 49 9.29 -3.27 -21.26
C GLU A 49 10.22 -2.44 -20.34
N PRO A 50 10.70 -3.03 -19.23
CA PRO A 50 11.56 -2.32 -18.30
C PRO A 50 12.94 -2.09 -18.90
N VAL A 51 13.36 -0.84 -18.99
CA VAL A 51 14.68 -0.46 -19.48
C VAL A 51 15.44 0.23 -18.34
N LYS A 52 16.55 -0.36 -17.89
CA LYS A 52 17.31 0.06 -16.71
C LYS A 52 17.61 1.57 -16.66
N LYS A 53 17.93 2.20 -17.79
CA LYS A 53 18.19 3.65 -17.89
C LYS A 53 17.02 4.55 -17.48
N ASN A 54 15.79 4.00 -17.48
CA ASN A 54 14.58 4.74 -17.10
C ASN A 54 14.33 4.74 -15.58
N TYR A 55 15.11 3.95 -14.82
CA TYR A 55 14.99 3.82 -13.36
C TYR A 55 16.16 4.54 -12.68
N ARG A 56 15.84 5.32 -11.66
CA ARG A 56 16.86 5.97 -10.82
C ARG A 56 17.46 4.96 -9.84
N GLY A 57 18.63 5.24 -9.26
CA GLY A 57 19.30 4.32 -8.32
C GLY A 57 18.39 3.80 -7.20
N TRP A 58 17.55 4.65 -6.62
CA TRP A 58 16.60 4.25 -5.58
C TRP A 58 15.40 3.42 -6.10
N GLN A 59 15.23 3.26 -7.41
CA GLN A 59 14.19 2.46 -8.06
C GLN A 59 14.70 1.09 -8.53
N MET A 60 15.90 0.68 -8.16
CA MET A 60 16.47 -0.59 -8.61
C MET A 60 15.66 -1.81 -8.17
N GLN A 61 15.07 -1.77 -6.96
CA GLN A 61 14.14 -2.79 -6.51
C GLN A 61 12.92 -2.90 -7.45
N LYS A 62 12.34 -1.76 -7.84
CA LYS A 62 11.23 -1.73 -8.80
C LYS A 62 11.64 -2.24 -10.18
N TYR A 63 12.83 -1.87 -10.67
CA TYR A 63 13.36 -2.39 -11.93
C TYR A 63 13.49 -3.92 -11.90
N TYR A 64 13.99 -4.47 -10.81
CA TYR A 64 14.10 -5.92 -10.59
C TYR A 64 12.72 -6.59 -10.66
N GLU A 65 11.74 -6.09 -9.92
CA GLU A 65 10.36 -6.61 -9.91
C GLU A 65 9.70 -6.52 -11.28
N ASP A 66 9.77 -5.34 -11.92
CA ASP A 66 9.21 -5.11 -13.26
C ASP A 66 9.85 -6.03 -14.31
N SER A 67 11.15 -6.34 -14.17
CA SER A 67 11.87 -7.24 -15.09
C SER A 67 11.42 -8.69 -14.96
N ILE A 68 11.22 -9.17 -13.73
CA ILE A 68 10.66 -10.50 -13.47
C ILE A 68 9.22 -10.57 -14.00
N ASP A 69 8.40 -9.59 -13.65
CA ASP A 69 7.00 -9.57 -14.09
C ASP A 69 6.89 -9.48 -15.62
N TRP A 70 7.78 -8.74 -16.28
CA TRP A 70 7.82 -8.71 -17.74
C TRP A 70 8.18 -10.06 -18.34
N ALA A 71 9.12 -10.79 -17.75
CA ALA A 71 9.56 -12.08 -18.27
C ALA A 71 8.53 -13.19 -17.99
N ASP A 72 8.01 -13.25 -16.77
CA ASP A 72 7.30 -14.43 -16.26
C ASP A 72 5.77 -14.26 -16.22
N ASN A 73 5.26 -13.02 -16.16
CA ASN A 73 3.84 -12.75 -16.08
C ASN A 73 3.27 -12.39 -17.47
N PRO A 74 2.48 -13.26 -18.10
CA PRO A 74 1.91 -13.01 -19.44
C PRO A 74 0.96 -11.81 -19.48
N LEU A 75 0.38 -11.41 -18.36
CA LEU A 75 -0.49 -10.24 -18.26
C LEU A 75 0.28 -8.93 -18.13
N TYR A 76 1.53 -8.98 -17.64
CA TYR A 76 2.33 -7.78 -17.47
C TYR A 76 2.77 -7.22 -18.83
N GLY A 77 2.24 -6.05 -19.18
CA GLY A 77 2.43 -5.44 -20.50
C GLY A 77 1.61 -6.07 -21.63
N TRP A 78 0.52 -6.79 -21.30
CA TRP A 78 -0.29 -7.48 -22.29
C TRP A 78 -0.70 -6.59 -23.47
N CYS A 79 -1.12 -5.36 -23.21
CA CYS A 79 -1.51 -4.39 -24.25
C CYS A 79 -0.36 -4.01 -25.19
N ASN A 80 0.88 -4.11 -24.74
CA ASN A 80 2.07 -3.78 -25.51
C ASN A 80 2.68 -5.00 -26.19
N LYS A 81 2.62 -6.17 -25.54
CA LYS A 81 3.09 -7.46 -26.08
C LYS A 81 2.20 -8.00 -27.20
N ASN A 82 0.89 -7.75 -27.12
CA ASN A 82 -0.07 -8.22 -28.10
C ASN A 82 -0.45 -7.11 -29.07
N LYS A 83 -0.62 -7.48 -30.36
CA LYS A 83 -0.97 -6.55 -31.43
C LYS A 83 -2.34 -6.84 -31.99
N LYS A 84 -3.06 -5.81 -32.37
CA LYS A 84 -4.29 -5.90 -33.17
C LYS A 84 -3.98 -6.33 -34.60
N LYS A 85 -5.00 -6.69 -35.35
CA LYS A 85 -4.86 -7.08 -36.77
C LYS A 85 -4.25 -5.97 -37.64
N ASP A 86 -4.44 -4.71 -37.25
CA ASP A 86 -3.89 -3.53 -37.91
C ASP A 86 -2.44 -3.20 -37.50
N GLY A 87 -1.83 -4.03 -36.62
CA GLY A 87 -0.48 -3.81 -36.08
C GLY A 87 -0.42 -2.87 -34.87
N GLY A 88 -1.53 -2.22 -34.51
CA GLY A 88 -1.59 -1.32 -33.35
C GLY A 88 -1.60 -2.05 -32.01
N ASN A 89 -1.28 -1.32 -30.93
CA ASN A 89 -1.41 -1.82 -29.55
C ASN A 89 -2.87 -1.83 -29.12
N TYR A 90 -3.22 -2.73 -28.19
CA TYR A 90 -4.52 -2.70 -27.54
C TYR A 90 -4.65 -1.51 -26.60
N ASN A 91 -5.87 -0.92 -26.57
CA ASN A 91 -6.25 0.14 -25.65
C ASN A 91 -7.37 -0.37 -24.73
N LEU A 92 -7.13 -0.34 -23.40
CA LEU A 92 -8.08 -0.86 -22.41
C LEU A 92 -9.46 -0.16 -22.44
N TYR A 93 -9.51 1.08 -22.89
CA TYR A 93 -10.71 1.91 -22.81
C TYR A 93 -11.52 1.93 -24.11
N THR A 94 -10.88 1.70 -25.26
CA THR A 94 -11.51 1.91 -26.55
C THR A 94 -11.73 0.62 -27.37
N ASP A 95 -11.00 -0.45 -27.06
CA ASP A 95 -11.02 -1.67 -27.87
C ASP A 95 -12.05 -2.73 -27.38
N GLY A 96 -12.90 -2.39 -26.41
CA GLY A 96 -14.00 -3.25 -25.94
C GLY A 96 -13.54 -4.56 -25.28
N LEU A 97 -12.37 -4.56 -24.63
CA LEU A 97 -11.82 -5.73 -23.98
C LEU A 97 -12.68 -6.19 -22.80
N LYS A 98 -12.90 -7.50 -22.70
CA LYS A 98 -13.55 -8.14 -21.56
C LYS A 98 -12.47 -8.72 -20.66
N ILE A 99 -12.36 -8.20 -19.43
CA ILE A 99 -11.34 -8.61 -18.46
C ILE A 99 -12.04 -9.39 -17.34
N TYR A 100 -11.76 -10.68 -17.25
CA TYR A 100 -12.27 -11.56 -16.19
C TYR A 100 -11.29 -11.52 -15.03
N VAL A 101 -11.80 -11.29 -13.82
CA VAL A 101 -11.02 -11.18 -12.59
C VAL A 101 -11.48 -12.17 -11.54
N THR A 102 -10.65 -12.42 -10.54
CA THR A 102 -10.91 -13.37 -9.45
C THR A 102 -11.62 -12.75 -8.25
N LEU A 103 -11.83 -11.41 -8.27
CA LEU A 103 -12.55 -10.71 -7.21
C LEU A 103 -13.98 -11.26 -7.07
N ASP A 104 -14.39 -11.51 -5.83
CA ASP A 104 -15.79 -11.74 -5.49
C ASP A 104 -16.44 -10.41 -5.10
N SER A 105 -17.50 -10.02 -5.81
CA SER A 105 -18.12 -8.70 -5.61
C SER A 105 -18.68 -8.47 -4.20
N ARG A 106 -19.18 -9.53 -3.55
CA ARG A 106 -19.71 -9.47 -2.18
C ARG A 106 -18.56 -9.35 -1.17
N MET A 107 -17.50 -10.15 -1.34
CA MET A 107 -16.31 -10.04 -0.49
C MET A 107 -15.64 -8.67 -0.64
N GLN A 108 -15.59 -8.14 -1.86
CA GLN A 108 -15.07 -6.79 -2.12
C GLN A 108 -15.91 -5.73 -1.40
N GLN A 109 -17.22 -5.80 -1.51
CA GLN A 109 -18.13 -4.90 -0.82
C GLN A 109 -17.94 -4.96 0.70
N TYR A 110 -17.92 -6.16 1.29
CA TYR A 110 -17.69 -6.32 2.72
C TYR A 110 -16.32 -5.79 3.17
N ALA A 111 -15.29 -5.94 2.36
CA ALA A 111 -13.96 -5.40 2.65
C ALA A 111 -13.97 -3.85 2.63
N GLU A 112 -14.62 -3.24 1.64
CA GLU A 112 -14.76 -1.78 1.55
C GLU A 112 -15.57 -1.23 2.72
N GLU A 113 -16.71 -1.86 3.07
CA GLU A 113 -17.54 -1.50 4.21
C GLU A 113 -16.78 -1.62 5.54
N ALA A 114 -16.06 -2.74 5.74
CA ALA A 114 -15.28 -2.97 6.97
C ALA A 114 -14.14 -1.95 7.12
N VAL A 115 -13.47 -1.60 6.02
CA VAL A 115 -12.43 -0.57 6.03
C VAL A 115 -13.04 0.80 6.35
N ASP A 116 -14.18 1.15 5.73
CA ASP A 116 -14.84 2.43 5.99
C ASP A 116 -15.31 2.50 7.45
N GLU A 117 -16.00 1.49 7.96
CA GLU A 117 -16.46 1.43 9.35
C GLU A 117 -15.30 1.55 10.33
N HIS A 118 -14.24 0.75 10.14
CA HIS A 118 -13.14 0.71 11.10
C HIS A 118 -12.25 1.95 11.03
N ILE A 119 -11.88 2.40 9.82
CA ILE A 119 -11.02 3.58 9.66
C ILE A 119 -11.81 4.87 9.94
N LYS A 120 -12.92 5.09 9.26
CA LYS A 120 -13.72 6.31 9.36
C LYS A 120 -14.45 6.40 10.70
N GLY A 121 -15.13 5.31 11.09
CA GLY A 121 -16.00 5.31 12.27
C GLY A 121 -15.23 5.16 13.59
N TYR A 122 -14.10 4.49 13.60
CA TYR A 122 -13.39 4.13 14.83
C TYR A 122 -11.99 4.74 14.95
N LEU A 123 -11.07 4.43 14.06
CA LEU A 123 -9.65 4.81 14.23
C LEU A 123 -9.40 6.29 13.97
N GLN A 124 -9.94 6.84 12.90
CA GLN A 124 -9.66 8.23 12.52
C GLN A 124 -10.15 9.25 13.56
N PRO A 125 -11.36 9.14 14.12
CA PRO A 125 -11.78 10.03 15.20
C PRO A 125 -10.87 9.96 16.43
N ARG A 126 -10.43 8.75 16.80
CA ARG A 126 -9.49 8.55 17.91
C ARG A 126 -8.13 9.14 17.62
N PHE A 127 -7.64 8.97 16.41
CA PHE A 127 -6.37 9.57 15.98
C PHE A 127 -6.45 11.09 16.02
N PHE A 128 -7.49 11.70 15.48
CA PHE A 128 -7.68 13.15 15.59
C PHE A 128 -7.72 13.63 17.05
N LYS A 129 -8.44 12.89 17.90
CA LYS A 129 -8.50 13.20 19.34
C LYS A 129 -7.12 13.10 20.01
N SER A 130 -6.35 12.05 19.71
CA SER A 130 -5.02 11.85 20.29
C SER A 130 -4.00 12.89 19.84
N LYS A 131 -4.18 13.46 18.64
CA LYS A 131 -3.27 14.48 18.08
C LYS A 131 -3.68 15.93 18.38
N ARG A 132 -4.85 16.11 18.98
CA ARG A 132 -5.38 17.44 19.27
C ARG A 132 -4.45 18.21 20.22
N GLY A 133 -4.04 19.43 19.85
CA GLY A 133 -3.16 20.28 20.62
C GLY A 133 -1.67 19.92 20.57
N HIS A 134 -1.27 18.87 19.91
CA HIS A 134 0.13 18.53 19.71
C HIS A 134 0.75 19.42 18.61
N ARG A 135 1.81 20.16 18.96
CA ARG A 135 2.48 21.11 18.05
C ARG A 135 2.97 20.47 16.76
N ASN A 136 3.45 19.23 16.85
CA ASN A 136 4.05 18.50 15.73
C ASN A 136 3.08 17.52 15.05
N ALA A 137 1.77 17.60 15.37
CA ALA A 137 0.78 16.72 14.77
C ALA A 137 0.84 16.73 13.23
N PRO A 138 0.63 15.57 12.59
CA PRO A 138 0.32 14.24 13.13
C PRO A 138 1.54 13.42 13.56
N TYR A 139 2.74 13.98 13.46
CA TYR A 139 4.01 13.27 13.66
C TYR A 139 4.32 13.05 15.14
N ASP A 140 4.82 11.83 15.43
CA ASP A 140 5.41 11.49 16.72
C ASP A 140 6.91 11.26 16.55
N ASN A 141 7.70 11.60 17.58
CA ASN A 141 9.12 11.31 17.65
C ASN A 141 9.99 11.91 16.51
N LEU A 142 9.48 12.92 15.81
CA LEU A 142 10.21 13.67 14.80
C LEU A 142 10.54 15.08 15.30
N LYS A 143 11.75 15.54 14.98
CA LYS A 143 12.16 16.91 15.23
C LYS A 143 11.49 17.87 14.22
N PRO A 144 11.28 19.15 14.57
CA PRO A 144 10.68 20.12 13.65
C PRO A 144 11.37 20.22 12.28
N ALA A 145 12.70 20.13 12.22
CA ALA A 145 13.47 20.17 10.99
C ALA A 145 13.21 18.94 10.09
N GLU A 146 12.99 17.77 10.69
CA GLU A 146 12.65 16.54 9.95
C GLU A 146 11.24 16.64 9.36
N ILE A 147 10.30 17.19 10.14
CA ILE A 147 8.93 17.45 9.68
C ILE A 147 8.93 18.44 8.51
N GLU A 148 9.69 19.54 8.62
CA GLU A 148 9.83 20.52 7.53
C GLU A 148 10.38 19.86 6.25
N THR A 149 11.40 19.01 6.39
CA THR A 149 11.96 18.26 5.27
C THR A 149 10.90 17.36 4.58
N LEU A 150 10.06 16.70 5.37
CA LEU A 150 8.96 15.86 4.86
C LEU A 150 7.89 16.69 4.14
N LEU A 151 7.53 17.84 4.69
CA LEU A 151 6.54 18.75 4.10
C LEU A 151 7.05 19.36 2.79
N VAL A 152 8.30 19.81 2.76
CA VAL A 152 8.94 20.33 1.52
C VAL A 152 9.02 19.24 0.45
N ARG A 153 9.36 18.01 0.82
CA ARG A 153 9.32 16.88 -0.12
C ARG A 153 7.91 16.67 -0.67
N ALA A 154 6.88 16.72 0.17
CA ALA A 154 5.50 16.59 -0.26
C ALA A 154 5.06 17.75 -1.16
N MET A 155 5.44 19.00 -0.83
CA MET A 155 5.22 20.19 -1.65
C MET A 155 5.77 20.00 -3.07
N ARG A 156 7.03 19.55 -3.19
CA ARG A 156 7.70 19.30 -4.49
C ARG A 156 7.01 18.23 -5.34
N GLN A 157 6.22 17.36 -4.74
CA GLN A 157 5.45 16.32 -5.43
C GLN A 157 4.09 16.79 -5.95
N THR A 158 3.65 18.01 -5.59
CA THR A 158 2.37 18.55 -6.04
C THR A 158 2.41 19.02 -7.49
N ASP A 159 1.28 18.94 -8.20
CA ASP A 159 1.16 19.48 -9.56
C ASP A 159 1.37 20.98 -9.59
N ARG A 160 0.91 21.68 -8.55
CA ARG A 160 1.14 23.11 -8.37
C ARG A 160 2.63 23.46 -8.39
N TYR A 161 3.45 22.77 -7.59
CA TYR A 161 4.89 22.99 -7.58
C TYR A 161 5.50 22.72 -8.95
N ARG A 162 5.15 21.60 -9.57
CA ARG A 162 5.65 21.21 -10.90
C ARG A 162 5.24 22.21 -11.99
N GLY A 163 4.03 22.73 -11.94
CA GLY A 163 3.56 23.77 -12.84
C GLY A 163 4.38 25.05 -12.72
N MET A 164 4.50 25.60 -11.50
CA MET A 164 5.26 26.82 -11.24
C MET A 164 6.75 26.67 -11.60
N ARG A 165 7.36 25.49 -11.35
CA ARG A 165 8.73 25.23 -11.81
C ARG A 165 8.87 25.28 -13.32
N LYS A 166 7.90 24.78 -14.08
CA LYS A 166 7.87 24.88 -15.55
C LYS A 166 7.72 26.33 -16.04
N GLU A 167 7.01 27.17 -15.29
CA GLU A 167 6.85 28.61 -15.55
C GLU A 167 8.09 29.43 -15.15
N GLY A 168 9.13 28.81 -14.56
CA GLY A 168 10.41 29.45 -14.26
C GLY A 168 10.51 30.03 -12.84
N TYR A 169 9.52 29.82 -11.96
CA TYR A 169 9.59 30.31 -10.58
C TYR A 169 10.72 29.65 -9.80
N THR A 170 11.37 30.44 -8.93
CA THR A 170 12.37 29.92 -7.98
C THR A 170 11.69 29.11 -6.86
N GLU A 171 12.46 28.28 -6.14
CA GLU A 171 11.89 27.53 -5.03
C GLU A 171 11.38 28.42 -3.89
N GLU A 172 12.05 29.54 -3.62
CA GLU A 172 11.67 30.52 -2.64
C GLU A 172 10.31 31.16 -2.99
N GLN A 173 10.18 31.69 -4.21
CA GLN A 173 8.92 32.22 -4.72
C GLN A 173 7.77 31.21 -4.64
N ILE A 174 8.03 29.95 -4.94
CA ILE A 174 7.01 28.89 -4.84
C ILE A 174 6.62 28.68 -3.37
N ARG A 175 7.59 28.62 -2.44
CA ARG A 175 7.31 28.48 -1.01
C ARG A 175 6.41 29.60 -0.50
N ASP A 176 6.70 30.85 -0.84
CA ASP A 176 5.88 32.00 -0.46
C ASP A 176 4.42 31.81 -0.89
N THR A 177 4.19 31.29 -2.11
CA THR A 177 2.83 31.03 -2.60
C THR A 177 2.14 29.87 -1.86
N PHE A 178 2.92 28.96 -1.27
CA PHE A 178 2.36 27.83 -0.50
C PHE A 178 1.91 28.24 0.90
N ASP A 179 2.33 29.39 1.40
CA ASP A 179 1.92 29.92 2.71
C ASP A 179 0.73 30.87 2.60
N VAL A 180 0.34 31.30 1.39
CA VAL A 180 -0.82 32.18 1.16
C VAL A 180 -2.11 31.37 1.25
N LYS A 181 -2.99 31.75 2.17
CA LYS A 181 -4.33 31.17 2.33
C LYS A 181 -5.22 31.46 1.12
N ARG A 182 -6.00 30.47 0.74
CA ARG A 182 -6.99 30.53 -0.35
C ARG A 182 -8.15 29.59 -0.08
N GLU A 183 -9.26 29.84 -0.70
CA GLU A 183 -10.37 28.91 -0.72
C GLU A 183 -9.95 27.63 -1.44
N MET A 184 -10.19 26.49 -0.81
CA MET A 184 -9.93 25.17 -1.38
C MET A 184 -10.89 24.15 -0.82
N ARG A 185 -11.22 23.18 -1.66
CA ARG A 185 -12.03 22.03 -1.30
C ARG A 185 -11.13 20.91 -0.81
N VAL A 186 -11.39 20.41 0.38
CA VAL A 186 -10.59 19.34 1.01
C VAL A 186 -11.47 18.17 1.38
N PHE A 187 -10.86 16.99 1.33
CA PHE A 187 -11.52 15.75 1.75
C PHE A 187 -11.94 15.80 3.22
N ALA A 188 -13.14 15.32 3.50
CA ALA A 188 -13.57 14.95 4.84
C ALA A 188 -14.46 13.69 4.74
N TYR A 189 -14.38 12.82 5.73
CA TYR A 189 -15.33 11.72 5.85
C TYR A 189 -16.75 12.28 6.03
N GLY A 190 -17.66 11.96 5.12
CA GLY A 190 -19.00 12.53 5.07
C GLY A 190 -19.20 13.58 3.98
N GLY A 191 -18.18 13.83 3.19
CA GLY A 191 -18.20 14.73 2.03
C GLY A 191 -17.16 15.84 2.12
N ASP A 192 -16.64 16.21 0.96
CA ASP A 192 -15.66 17.29 0.84
C ASP A 192 -16.22 18.60 1.40
N ARG A 193 -15.33 19.41 1.96
CA ARG A 193 -15.70 20.72 2.52
C ARG A 193 -14.84 21.83 1.93
N ASP A 194 -15.46 22.97 1.72
CA ASP A 194 -14.77 24.19 1.36
C ASP A 194 -14.19 24.86 2.61
N THR A 195 -12.96 25.29 2.53
CA THR A 195 -12.22 25.87 3.66
C THR A 195 -11.13 26.83 3.19
N LEU A 196 -10.70 27.72 4.07
CA LEU A 196 -9.63 28.67 3.82
C LEU A 196 -8.32 28.14 4.42
N LEU A 197 -7.47 27.56 3.57
CA LEU A 197 -6.17 27.02 3.96
C LEU A 197 -5.08 27.50 3.03
N SER A 198 -3.83 27.53 3.53
CA SER A 198 -2.69 27.61 2.62
C SER A 198 -2.43 26.24 1.97
N PRO A 199 -1.81 26.19 0.78
CA PRO A 199 -1.39 24.92 0.18
C PRO A 199 -0.52 24.06 1.12
N MET A 200 0.34 24.68 1.93
CA MET A 200 1.13 23.96 2.93
C MET A 200 0.27 23.41 4.06
N ASP A 201 -0.72 24.15 4.56
CA ASP A 201 -1.67 23.66 5.56
C ASP A 201 -2.52 22.53 5.01
N SER A 202 -2.90 22.55 3.72
CA SER A 202 -3.60 21.43 3.10
C SER A 202 -2.74 20.17 3.06
N ILE A 203 -1.44 20.28 2.77
CA ILE A 203 -0.52 19.15 2.83
C ILE A 203 -0.48 18.56 4.26
N ARG A 204 -0.36 19.39 5.28
CA ARG A 204 -0.39 18.97 6.69
C ARG A 204 -1.73 18.31 7.03
N TYR A 205 -2.84 18.89 6.59
CA TYR A 205 -4.18 18.35 6.78
C TYR A 205 -4.30 16.92 6.23
N TYR A 206 -3.86 16.69 4.98
CA TYR A 206 -3.91 15.36 4.37
C TYR A 206 -2.98 14.33 5.05
N LYS A 207 -1.92 14.78 5.76
CA LYS A 207 -1.06 13.88 6.55
C LYS A 207 -1.73 13.36 7.83
N HIS A 208 -2.82 13.96 8.28
CA HIS A 208 -3.60 13.47 9.44
C HIS A 208 -4.52 12.28 9.10
N PHE A 209 -4.73 11.98 7.82
CA PHE A 209 -5.58 10.85 7.44
C PHE A 209 -4.81 9.54 7.45
N LEU A 210 -5.35 8.58 8.19
CA LEU A 210 -4.82 7.23 8.26
C LEU A 210 -4.89 6.56 6.88
N ARG A 211 -3.90 5.74 6.58
CA ARG A 211 -3.84 4.92 5.38
C ARG A 211 -4.05 3.47 5.75
N THR A 212 -4.66 2.73 4.86
CA THR A 212 -4.91 1.30 5.06
C THR A 212 -4.76 0.55 3.76
N GLY A 213 -4.39 -0.71 3.85
CA GLY A 213 -4.45 -1.68 2.77
C GLY A 213 -5.08 -2.95 3.31
N PHE A 214 -5.94 -3.58 2.52
CA PHE A 214 -6.56 -4.85 2.83
C PHE A 214 -6.56 -5.74 1.60
N MET A 215 -6.27 -7.03 1.80
CA MET A 215 -6.37 -8.04 0.75
C MET A 215 -6.89 -9.34 1.34
N SER A 216 -7.80 -9.99 0.61
CA SER A 216 -8.23 -11.37 0.87
C SER A 216 -7.85 -12.24 -0.30
N MET A 217 -7.24 -13.39 -0.01
CA MET A 217 -6.75 -14.32 -1.01
C MET A 217 -7.19 -15.74 -0.65
N ASP A 218 -7.59 -16.50 -1.64
CA ASP A 218 -7.83 -17.94 -1.52
C ASP A 218 -6.48 -18.63 -1.38
N PRO A 219 -6.23 -19.35 -0.27
CA PRO A 219 -4.90 -19.92 -0.03
C PRO A 219 -4.53 -21.05 -1.01
N VAL A 220 -5.50 -21.78 -1.53
CA VAL A 220 -5.26 -22.91 -2.43
C VAL A 220 -4.95 -22.46 -3.84
N THR A 221 -5.70 -21.46 -4.34
CA THR A 221 -5.60 -21.02 -5.74
C THR A 221 -4.73 -19.78 -5.91
N GLY A 222 -4.41 -19.05 -4.84
CA GLY A 222 -3.77 -17.74 -4.89
C GLY A 222 -4.69 -16.63 -5.47
N HIS A 223 -5.97 -16.91 -5.69
CA HIS A 223 -6.89 -15.93 -6.25
C HIS A 223 -7.22 -14.82 -5.25
N VAL A 224 -6.97 -13.58 -5.63
CA VAL A 224 -7.40 -12.41 -4.85
C VAL A 224 -8.92 -12.27 -4.94
N LYS A 225 -9.60 -12.29 -3.79
CA LYS A 225 -11.06 -12.22 -3.63
C LYS A 225 -11.55 -10.83 -3.27
N ALA A 226 -10.75 -10.05 -2.52
CA ALA A 226 -11.03 -8.67 -2.20
C ALA A 226 -9.74 -7.85 -2.11
N TYR A 227 -9.82 -6.57 -2.49
CA TYR A 227 -8.67 -5.69 -2.60
C TYR A 227 -9.06 -4.25 -2.28
N VAL A 228 -8.53 -3.70 -1.19
CA VAL A 228 -8.72 -2.30 -0.80
C VAL A 228 -7.35 -1.66 -0.60
N GLY A 229 -7.00 -0.69 -1.44
CA GLY A 229 -5.69 -0.02 -1.39
C GLY A 229 -5.67 1.27 -0.58
N GLY A 230 -6.80 1.71 -0.06
CA GLY A 230 -6.88 2.94 0.74
C GLY A 230 -8.30 3.32 1.12
N PRO A 231 -8.46 4.40 1.90
CA PRO A 231 -9.78 4.80 2.42
C PRO A 231 -10.67 5.50 1.38
N ASP A 232 -10.10 6.12 0.37
CA ASP A 232 -10.82 6.82 -0.71
C ASP A 232 -9.89 7.02 -1.90
N TYR A 233 -10.25 6.46 -3.04
CA TYR A 233 -9.38 6.50 -4.24
C TYR A 233 -9.32 7.89 -4.89
N THR A 234 -10.37 8.68 -4.76
CA THR A 234 -10.42 10.03 -5.37
C THR A 234 -9.35 10.95 -4.79
N HIS A 235 -9.16 10.87 -3.46
CA HIS A 235 -8.23 11.73 -2.72
C HIS A 235 -6.92 11.06 -2.34
N PHE A 236 -6.88 9.74 -2.27
CA PHE A 236 -5.75 8.95 -1.76
C PHE A 236 -5.37 7.82 -2.71
N GLN A 237 -4.85 8.16 -3.88
CA GLN A 237 -4.58 7.21 -4.96
C GLN A 237 -3.39 6.26 -4.69
N TYR A 238 -2.54 6.57 -3.70
CA TYR A 238 -1.41 5.71 -3.37
C TYR A 238 -1.90 4.40 -2.75
N ASP A 239 -1.67 3.32 -3.47
CA ASP A 239 -2.11 1.98 -3.11
C ASP A 239 -1.28 1.40 -1.95
N MET A 240 -1.93 1.14 -0.82
CA MET A 240 -1.32 0.57 0.37
C MET A 240 -1.34 -0.97 0.37
N ALA A 241 -2.07 -1.61 -0.55
CA ALA A 241 -2.13 -3.07 -0.61
C ALA A 241 -0.91 -3.66 -1.32
N MET A 242 -0.53 -3.13 -2.49
CA MET A 242 0.59 -3.66 -3.29
C MET A 242 1.79 -2.71 -3.34
N THR A 243 1.56 -1.39 -3.43
CA THR A 243 2.66 -0.41 -3.58
C THR A 243 3.22 0.03 -2.23
N GLY A 244 2.34 0.19 -1.23
CA GLY A 244 2.72 0.64 0.11
C GLY A 244 3.45 -0.45 0.87
N ARG A 245 4.73 -0.22 1.19
CA ARG A 245 5.53 -1.10 2.04
C ARG A 245 5.63 -0.53 3.44
N ARG A 246 5.55 -1.38 4.43
CA ARG A 246 5.64 -1.03 5.85
C ARG A 246 6.38 -2.11 6.61
N GLN A 247 6.96 -1.69 7.72
CA GLN A 247 7.62 -2.60 8.66
C GLN A 247 6.64 -3.69 9.10
N VAL A 248 7.00 -4.94 8.82
CA VAL A 248 6.13 -6.10 9.07
C VAL A 248 6.06 -6.49 10.54
N GLY A 249 7.08 -6.15 11.32
CA GLY A 249 7.12 -6.45 12.75
C GLY A 249 6.93 -7.95 13.02
N SER A 250 6.17 -8.27 14.05
CA SER A 250 5.96 -9.65 14.50
C SER A 250 5.21 -10.56 13.52
N THR A 251 4.67 -10.04 12.44
CA THR A 251 4.08 -10.91 11.40
C THR A 251 5.14 -11.73 10.65
N ILE A 252 6.42 -11.41 10.83
CA ILE A 252 7.54 -12.19 10.28
C ILE A 252 7.79 -13.50 11.07
N LYS A 253 7.37 -13.57 12.32
CA LYS A 253 7.73 -14.67 13.23
C LYS A 253 7.35 -16.08 12.74
N PRO A 254 6.16 -16.31 12.13
CA PRO A 254 5.86 -17.64 11.58
C PRO A 254 6.94 -18.17 10.65
N TYR A 255 7.52 -17.34 9.78
CA TYR A 255 8.62 -17.76 8.89
C TYR A 255 9.90 -18.10 9.65
N LEU A 256 10.23 -17.35 10.72
CA LEU A 256 11.35 -17.69 11.59
C LEU A 256 11.15 -19.05 12.25
N TYR A 257 9.94 -19.32 12.74
CA TYR A 257 9.62 -20.60 13.37
C TYR A 257 9.60 -21.74 12.36
N THR A 258 9.20 -21.49 11.11
CA THR A 258 9.35 -22.47 10.01
C THR A 258 10.83 -22.83 9.82
N LEU A 259 11.71 -21.83 9.71
CA LEU A 259 13.16 -22.08 9.60
C LEU A 259 13.69 -22.88 10.81
N ALA A 260 13.19 -22.58 12.01
CA ALA A 260 13.57 -23.35 13.20
C ALA A 260 13.15 -24.82 13.09
N MET A 261 11.91 -25.10 12.65
CA MET A 261 11.42 -26.48 12.46
C MET A 261 12.24 -27.23 11.39
N GLU A 262 12.57 -26.56 10.28
CA GLU A 262 13.46 -27.13 9.23
C GLU A 262 14.87 -27.44 9.76
N ASN A 263 15.33 -26.76 10.80
CA ASN A 263 16.60 -26.98 11.47
C ASN A 263 16.50 -27.92 12.69
N GLY A 264 15.42 -28.71 12.80
CA GLY A 264 15.25 -29.77 13.77
C GLY A 264 14.65 -29.37 15.12
N PHE A 265 14.20 -28.11 15.27
CA PHE A 265 13.42 -27.71 16.43
C PHE A 265 11.99 -28.25 16.36
N SER A 266 11.38 -28.41 17.53
CA SER A 266 9.98 -28.81 17.69
C SER A 266 9.17 -27.71 18.37
N PRO A 267 7.87 -27.56 18.07
CA PRO A 267 6.99 -26.67 18.82
C PRO A 267 6.96 -26.92 20.32
N CYS A 268 7.30 -28.16 20.74
CA CYS A 268 7.35 -28.59 22.14
C CYS A 268 8.70 -28.34 22.82
N ASP A 269 9.74 -27.96 22.05
CA ASP A 269 11.04 -27.65 22.64
C ASP A 269 10.90 -26.47 23.60
N GLN A 270 11.64 -26.56 24.69
CA GLN A 270 11.56 -25.66 25.81
C GLN A 270 12.79 -24.77 25.89
N THR A 271 12.58 -23.51 26.24
CA THR A 271 13.64 -22.57 26.57
C THR A 271 13.18 -21.62 27.69
N ARG A 272 14.13 -20.95 28.32
CA ARG A 272 13.83 -20.00 29.39
C ARG A 272 13.46 -18.64 28.79
N ASN A 273 12.35 -18.05 29.24
CA ASN A 273 11.91 -16.72 28.83
C ASN A 273 12.74 -15.63 29.53
N VAL A 274 13.95 -15.41 29.06
CA VAL A 274 14.90 -14.42 29.56
C VAL A 274 15.44 -13.54 28.45
N GLU A 275 15.92 -12.39 28.82
CA GLU A 275 16.57 -11.45 27.91
C GLU A 275 17.69 -12.14 27.11
N GLN A 276 17.73 -11.86 25.83
CA GLN A 276 18.75 -12.37 24.92
C GLN A 276 19.72 -11.26 24.54
N THR A 277 21.01 -11.54 24.70
CA THR A 277 22.09 -10.66 24.27
C THR A 277 22.73 -11.24 23.02
N ILE A 278 22.65 -10.55 21.91
CA ILE A 278 23.21 -11.02 20.64
C ILE A 278 24.30 -10.05 20.20
N LEU A 279 25.49 -10.59 19.90
CA LEU A 279 26.55 -9.85 19.27
C LEU A 279 26.29 -9.80 17.77
N THR A 280 26.24 -8.58 17.22
CA THR A 280 26.05 -8.36 15.78
C THR A 280 27.40 -8.44 15.03
N GLU A 281 27.37 -8.62 13.72
CA GLU A 281 28.59 -8.76 12.89
C GLU A 281 29.50 -7.51 12.97
N ASP A 282 28.93 -6.34 13.23
CA ASP A 282 29.65 -5.08 13.43
C ASP A 282 30.17 -4.89 14.89
N GLY A 283 30.10 -5.92 15.70
CA GLY A 283 30.63 -5.94 17.07
C GLY A 283 29.75 -5.24 18.11
N LYS A 284 28.53 -4.84 17.75
CA LYS A 284 27.59 -4.22 18.69
C LYS A 284 26.75 -5.27 19.41
N ILE A 285 26.33 -4.92 20.60
CA ILE A 285 25.41 -5.73 21.40
C ILE A 285 23.98 -5.29 21.05
N TRP A 286 23.15 -6.24 20.65
CA TRP A 286 21.72 -6.05 20.45
C TRP A 286 20.90 -6.84 21.47
N ILE A 287 20.03 -6.12 22.17
CA ILE A 287 19.15 -6.67 23.21
C ILE A 287 17.69 -6.31 22.83
N PRO A 288 16.86 -7.28 22.45
CA PRO A 288 15.47 -7.01 22.10
C PRO A 288 14.65 -6.66 23.35
N ARG A 289 13.82 -5.63 23.23
CA ARG A 289 12.80 -5.33 24.25
C ARG A 289 11.65 -6.33 24.13
N ASN A 290 11.12 -6.76 25.27
CA ASN A 290 9.93 -7.61 25.33
C ASN A 290 8.78 -6.84 26.01
N THR A 291 7.56 -6.99 25.45
CA THR A 291 6.35 -6.31 25.94
C THR A 291 5.38 -7.28 26.62
N GLY A 292 5.80 -8.54 26.84
CA GLY A 292 4.98 -9.58 27.46
C GLY A 292 4.73 -9.36 28.97
N ASN A 293 3.91 -10.23 29.56
CA ASN A 293 3.65 -10.20 31.01
C ASN A 293 4.95 -10.47 31.76
N LYS A 294 5.30 -9.60 32.71
CA LYS A 294 6.49 -9.73 33.53
C LYS A 294 6.49 -10.95 34.42
N ASP A 295 5.30 -11.45 34.79
CA ASP A 295 5.13 -12.68 35.59
C ASP A 295 5.65 -13.93 34.89
N ASP A 296 5.81 -13.87 33.55
CA ASP A 296 6.33 -14.97 32.75
C ASP A 296 7.84 -14.92 32.55
N TYR A 297 8.51 -13.89 33.07
CA TYR A 297 9.97 -13.77 32.98
C TYR A 297 10.65 -14.83 33.80
N GLY A 298 11.70 -15.46 33.24
CA GLY A 298 12.44 -16.54 33.85
C GLY A 298 11.80 -17.92 33.80
N LYS A 299 10.51 -18.05 33.42
CA LYS A 299 9.83 -19.34 33.27
C LYS A 299 10.41 -20.13 32.11
N ILE A 300 10.34 -21.45 32.23
CA ILE A 300 10.55 -22.37 31.11
C ILE A 300 9.28 -22.43 30.30
N VAL A 301 9.37 -22.16 29.01
CA VAL A 301 8.24 -22.07 28.07
C VAL A 301 8.54 -22.84 26.80
N THR A 302 7.51 -23.30 26.10
CA THR A 302 7.66 -23.97 24.80
C THR A 302 7.82 -22.96 23.68
N LEU A 303 8.41 -23.37 22.56
CA LEU A 303 8.47 -22.54 21.34
C LEU A 303 7.06 -22.19 20.85
N ARG A 304 6.10 -23.11 20.93
CA ARG A 304 4.68 -22.86 20.62
C ARG A 304 4.12 -21.70 21.46
N TRP A 305 4.41 -21.68 22.76
CA TRP A 305 4.01 -20.57 23.63
C TRP A 305 4.67 -19.26 23.19
N GLY A 306 5.97 -19.31 22.86
CA GLY A 306 6.74 -18.16 22.40
C GLY A 306 6.13 -17.48 21.17
N LEU A 307 5.69 -18.27 20.19
CA LEU A 307 5.00 -17.76 19.00
C LEU A 307 3.60 -17.22 19.35
N ALA A 308 2.82 -17.97 20.15
CA ALA A 308 1.46 -17.59 20.53
C ALA A 308 1.42 -16.27 21.31
N GLN A 309 2.42 -16.01 22.16
CA GLN A 309 2.58 -14.77 22.91
C GLN A 309 3.35 -13.69 22.13
N SER A 310 3.74 -13.99 20.91
CA SER A 310 4.58 -13.10 20.10
C SER A 310 5.82 -12.59 20.86
N ASN A 311 6.45 -13.49 21.64
CA ASN A 311 7.54 -13.16 22.54
C ASN A 311 8.82 -12.83 21.76
N ASN A 312 9.42 -11.68 22.04
CA ASN A 312 10.62 -11.21 21.34
C ASN A 312 11.90 -11.93 21.81
N TRP A 313 11.99 -12.30 23.08
CA TRP A 313 13.16 -12.99 23.60
C TRP A 313 13.26 -14.41 23.05
N ILE A 314 12.12 -15.11 22.92
CA ILE A 314 12.12 -16.46 22.32
C ILE A 314 12.46 -16.38 20.82
N SER A 315 11.95 -15.37 20.10
CA SER A 315 12.33 -15.15 18.69
C SER A 315 13.82 -14.84 18.54
N ALA A 316 14.39 -14.03 19.43
CA ALA A 316 15.82 -13.74 19.45
C ALA A 316 16.65 -14.96 19.83
N TYR A 317 16.19 -15.79 20.79
CA TYR A 317 16.81 -17.08 21.10
C TYR A 317 16.88 -17.97 19.85
N LEU A 318 15.77 -18.12 19.11
CA LEU A 318 15.79 -18.88 17.86
C LEU A 318 16.78 -18.29 16.86
N MET A 319 16.76 -16.97 16.64
CA MET A 319 17.69 -16.34 15.71
C MET A 319 19.16 -16.50 16.14
N SER A 320 19.46 -16.58 17.44
CA SER A 320 20.82 -16.87 17.91
C SER A 320 21.32 -18.28 17.56
N LYS A 321 20.42 -19.19 17.22
CA LYS A 321 20.69 -20.57 16.78
C LYS A 321 20.59 -20.75 15.27
N LEU A 322 20.06 -19.76 14.56
CA LEU A 322 19.79 -19.80 13.13
C LEU A 322 20.64 -18.75 12.40
N ASN A 323 20.78 -18.93 11.10
CA ASN A 323 21.52 -18.00 10.26
C ASN A 323 20.58 -16.94 9.65
N PRO A 324 20.83 -15.62 9.85
CA PRO A 324 20.00 -14.55 9.25
C PRO A 324 19.94 -14.59 7.71
N TYR A 325 21.01 -15.04 7.04
CA TYR A 325 21.03 -15.22 5.58
C TYR A 325 20.09 -16.36 5.14
N ALA A 326 20.07 -17.47 5.86
CA ALA A 326 19.13 -18.56 5.61
C ALA A 326 17.69 -18.08 5.83
N PHE A 327 17.45 -17.26 6.84
CA PHE A 327 16.14 -16.69 7.09
C PHE A 327 15.70 -15.74 5.94
N LYS A 328 16.58 -14.88 5.45
CA LYS A 328 16.29 -14.05 4.26
C LYS A 328 15.98 -14.93 3.04
N THR A 329 16.76 -15.97 2.81
CA THR A 329 16.55 -16.91 1.69
C THR A 329 15.19 -17.59 1.79
N LEU A 330 14.82 -18.08 2.97
CA LEU A 330 13.50 -18.68 3.20
C LEU A 330 12.37 -17.69 2.91
N MET A 331 12.48 -16.44 3.34
CA MET A 331 11.48 -15.40 3.03
C MET A 331 11.30 -15.21 1.52
N HIS A 332 12.40 -15.23 0.75
CA HIS A 332 12.31 -15.17 -0.71
C HIS A 332 11.63 -16.41 -1.32
N GLN A 333 11.87 -17.62 -0.75
CA GLN A 333 11.17 -18.84 -1.17
C GLN A 333 9.67 -18.79 -0.93
N PHE A 334 9.22 -18.08 0.12
CA PHE A 334 7.81 -17.78 0.36
C PHE A 334 7.23 -16.70 -0.57
N GLY A 335 8.01 -16.19 -1.55
CA GLY A 335 7.56 -15.23 -2.54
C GLY A 335 7.74 -13.75 -2.16
N ILE A 336 8.41 -13.43 -1.07
CA ILE A 336 8.74 -12.05 -0.69
C ILE A 336 9.86 -11.55 -1.61
N ARG A 337 9.59 -10.51 -2.40
CA ARG A 337 10.49 -10.03 -3.46
C ARG A 337 11.44 -8.92 -3.04
N ASN A 338 11.28 -8.34 -1.84
CA ASN A 338 12.12 -7.24 -1.38
C ASN A 338 13.59 -7.67 -1.23
N GLN A 339 14.48 -7.17 -2.10
CA GLN A 339 15.91 -7.45 -2.07
C GLN A 339 16.66 -6.66 -0.99
N ASP A 340 16.07 -5.56 -0.51
CA ASP A 340 16.70 -4.67 0.48
C ASP A 340 16.64 -5.21 1.92
N ILE A 341 16.07 -6.42 2.12
CA ILE A 341 16.05 -7.06 3.43
C ILE A 341 17.47 -7.36 3.89
N GLN A 342 17.85 -6.74 5.01
CA GLN A 342 19.17 -6.94 5.59
C GLN A 342 19.20 -8.21 6.45
N PRO A 343 20.12 -9.14 6.19
CA PRO A 343 20.24 -10.39 6.95
C PRO A 343 20.99 -10.16 8.27
N VAL A 344 20.32 -9.48 9.21
CA VAL A 344 20.86 -9.18 10.54
C VAL A 344 20.04 -9.88 11.63
N PRO A 345 20.59 -10.14 12.83
CA PRO A 345 19.86 -10.84 13.89
C PRO A 345 18.51 -10.23 14.24
N SER A 346 18.38 -8.89 14.19
CA SER A 346 17.13 -8.20 14.47
C SER A 346 16.02 -8.50 13.43
N LEU A 347 16.34 -9.12 12.29
CA LEU A 347 15.37 -9.52 11.27
C LEU A 347 14.26 -10.41 11.85
N CYS A 348 14.54 -11.17 12.90
CA CYS A 348 13.55 -11.99 13.62
C CYS A 348 12.37 -11.19 14.22
N LEU A 349 12.50 -9.88 14.32
CA LEU A 349 11.45 -8.97 14.80
C LEU A 349 10.84 -8.11 13.69
N GLY A 350 11.22 -8.35 12.44
CA GLY A 350 10.64 -7.75 11.24
C GLY A 350 10.91 -6.26 11.02
N PRO A 351 12.15 -5.76 11.13
CA PRO A 351 12.49 -4.38 10.81
C PRO A 351 12.60 -4.13 9.28
N CYS A 352 11.95 -4.93 8.48
CA CYS A 352 11.93 -4.81 7.02
C CYS A 352 10.55 -4.40 6.53
N ASP A 353 10.53 -3.67 5.42
CA ASP A 353 9.32 -3.14 4.80
C ASP A 353 8.84 -4.09 3.67
N ILE A 354 7.62 -4.61 3.82
CA ILE A 354 6.98 -5.51 2.84
C ILE A 354 5.56 -5.01 2.58
N SER A 355 5.01 -5.27 1.40
CA SER A 355 3.63 -4.91 1.09
C SER A 355 2.63 -5.89 1.70
N VAL A 356 1.38 -5.44 1.88
CA VAL A 356 0.29 -6.30 2.36
C VAL A 356 0.09 -7.48 1.42
N GLY A 357 0.12 -7.23 0.10
CA GLY A 357 -0.08 -8.28 -0.90
C GLY A 357 1.02 -9.34 -0.88
N GLU A 358 2.30 -8.95 -0.76
CA GLU A 358 3.40 -9.91 -0.59
C GLU A 358 3.23 -10.75 0.68
N MET A 359 2.85 -10.12 1.80
CA MET A 359 2.65 -10.84 3.06
C MET A 359 1.45 -11.80 3.00
N VAL A 360 0.32 -11.35 2.41
CA VAL A 360 -0.87 -12.21 2.25
C VAL A 360 -0.53 -13.41 1.36
N GLY A 361 0.16 -13.17 0.23
CA GLY A 361 0.61 -14.25 -0.66
C GLY A 361 1.53 -15.24 0.05
N ALA A 362 2.54 -14.74 0.76
CA ALA A 362 3.47 -15.60 1.51
C ALA A 362 2.77 -16.42 2.63
N TYR A 363 1.76 -15.84 3.28
CA TYR A 363 0.98 -16.54 4.31
C TYR A 363 0.10 -17.68 3.77
N THR A 364 -0.24 -17.69 2.49
CA THR A 364 -1.03 -18.78 1.89
C THR A 364 -0.30 -20.11 1.95
N ALA A 365 1.04 -20.12 2.06
CA ALA A 365 1.81 -21.33 2.19
C ALA A 365 1.49 -22.14 3.48
N PHE A 366 1.09 -21.48 4.58
CA PHE A 366 0.79 -22.18 5.83
C PHE A 366 -0.47 -23.07 5.78
N PRO A 367 -1.62 -22.63 5.21
CA PRO A 367 -2.79 -23.49 5.07
C PRO A 367 -2.76 -24.38 3.83
N ASN A 368 -1.80 -24.22 2.93
CA ASN A 368 -1.79 -24.91 1.63
C ASN A 368 -0.84 -26.12 1.59
N ASN A 369 -0.11 -26.40 2.67
CA ASN A 369 0.90 -27.50 2.79
C ASN A 369 1.87 -27.62 1.61
#